data_77360bd67a3900d601b3d9ccf796465d
#
_entry.id   77360bd67a3900d601b3d9ccf796465d
#
_cell.length_a   1.000
_cell.length_b   1.000
_cell.length_c   1.000
_cell.angle_alpha   90.00
_cell.angle_beta   90.00
_cell.angle_gamma   90.00
#
_symmetry.space_group_name_H-M   'P 1'
#
loop_
_entity.id
_entity.type
_entity.pdbx_description
1 polymer ?
#
loop_
_entity_poly.entity_id
_entity_poly.type
_entity_poly.pdbx_seq_one_letter_code
_entity_poly.pdbx_strand_id
1 'polypeptide(L)'
;MKPLLQAIWKSDRKAFLTILLWNIGVSILSGVGIVMLIPLLNMLEIGDNRLPDWFMTLGYPLQVGLLLVGYVLLVTIKTLLSRSLSIRENAFIEETGMALREKLYAVLSGASWESLTARKDADVINLFTSQCGQVSYGIAEVIHFLASTVSAAVQLGIALMMSLPVTALVCLMGACMLAIFMPLRKKSREYGDEMIRLSREFYSELQNQLASVKEVRAYGVEREHAALFESISTAFKTARMKYVRQSSVPGVVYSLAAVVMIALVYLVCTLGLKVETDRLVVLVYVFARLWPVFSGFQGRIQSINSCVPAYEKLIEALREMQPETDVAETDEDFSRWREIRFDNVHFAYRNSDEETLRGVSFSLERGEKLALLGRNGAGKTTAVNLLLGFLLPQSGAILVDGKPLEAACIRAWRTQVGYVPQDPLILNASVRENLTRFHPNATEDELIAALRKAIAWGFVSRLPDGLDTVLGDRGVRLSGGERQRIVLARVLLGHPSLIVLDEATSALDYESEMAFHDAIASFGKDAAVVLIAHHGATIAMADSAVVLEKGSVVEQGLINELAGRDGGYLSGMTGQR
;
A
#
# COMPACT_ATOMS: atom_id res chain seq x y z
N MET A 1 -3.68 18.53 -9.16
CA MET A 1 -2.69 19.32 -8.42
C MET A 1 -3.12 19.66 -6.99
N LYS A 2 -4.31 20.25 -6.78
CA LYS A 2 -4.82 20.60 -5.43
C LYS A 2 -4.78 19.45 -4.41
N PRO A 3 -5.19 18.20 -4.74
CA PRO A 3 -5.12 17.08 -3.79
C PRO A 3 -3.70 16.72 -3.35
N LEU A 4 -2.75 16.68 -4.29
CA LEU A 4 -1.34 16.39 -3.99
C LEU A 4 -0.68 17.50 -3.17
N LEU A 5 -1.00 18.78 -3.43
CA LEU A 5 -0.56 19.90 -2.59
C LEU A 5 -1.07 19.79 -1.16
N GLN A 6 -2.31 19.35 -0.96
CA GLN A 6 -2.85 19.12 0.38
C GLN A 6 -2.12 17.98 1.11
N ALA A 7 -1.72 16.93 0.39
CA ALA A 7 -0.93 15.83 0.95
C ALA A 7 0.45 16.33 1.42
N ILE A 8 1.16 17.08 0.57
CA ILE A 8 2.45 17.70 0.88
C ILE A 8 2.34 18.60 2.13
N TRP A 9 1.31 19.46 2.15
CA TRP A 9 1.11 20.43 3.24
C TRP A 9 0.81 19.77 4.59
N LYS A 10 0.18 18.59 4.57
CA LYS A 10 -0.13 17.82 5.78
C LYS A 10 1.02 16.96 6.26
N SER A 11 1.99 16.63 5.41
CA SER A 11 3.16 15.81 5.76
C SER A 11 4.14 16.60 6.64
N ASP A 12 4.96 17.46 6.06
CA ASP A 12 5.86 18.35 6.79
C ASP A 12 5.92 19.74 6.14
N ARG A 13 5.12 20.66 6.69
CA ARG A 13 5.07 22.05 6.25
C ARG A 13 6.39 22.79 6.36
N LYS A 14 7.19 22.51 7.43
CA LYS A 14 8.44 23.22 7.66
C LYS A 14 9.50 22.80 6.66
N ALA A 15 9.67 21.50 6.45
CA ALA A 15 10.60 20.98 5.45
C ALA A 15 10.26 21.49 4.06
N PHE A 16 8.99 21.46 3.66
CA PHE A 16 8.51 21.96 2.38
C PHE A 16 8.84 23.46 2.16
N LEU A 17 8.55 24.32 3.14
CA LEU A 17 8.88 25.74 3.07
C LEU A 17 10.40 25.97 3.02
N THR A 18 11.18 25.19 3.74
CA THR A 18 12.65 25.26 3.69
C THR A 18 13.17 24.93 2.28
N ILE A 19 12.64 23.89 1.63
CA ILE A 19 12.98 23.52 0.25
C ILE A 19 12.67 24.68 -0.70
N LEU A 20 11.49 25.31 -0.57
CA LEU A 20 11.12 26.46 -1.41
C LEU A 20 12.07 27.66 -1.20
N LEU A 21 12.42 27.98 0.04
CA LEU A 21 13.38 29.06 0.36
C LEU A 21 14.76 28.79 -0.25
N TRP A 22 15.25 27.56 -0.17
CA TRP A 22 16.51 27.18 -0.78
C TRP A 22 16.48 27.26 -2.31
N ASN A 23 15.34 26.89 -2.92
CA ASN A 23 15.12 27.07 -4.37
C ASN A 23 15.19 28.53 -4.78
N ILE A 24 14.65 29.45 -3.98
CA ILE A 24 14.78 30.90 -4.20
C ILE A 24 16.26 31.30 -4.21
N GLY A 25 17.02 30.90 -3.19
CA GLY A 25 18.45 31.20 -3.09
C GLY A 25 19.25 30.70 -4.29
N VAL A 26 19.07 29.41 -4.68
CA VAL A 26 19.73 28.81 -5.84
C VAL A 26 19.33 29.53 -7.15
N SER A 27 18.05 29.94 -7.28
CA SER A 27 17.55 30.65 -8.47
C SER A 27 18.14 32.06 -8.58
N ILE A 28 18.28 32.78 -7.46
CA ILE A 28 18.95 34.10 -7.42
C ILE A 28 20.41 33.97 -7.83
N LEU A 29 21.16 33.00 -7.25
CA LEU A 29 22.54 32.74 -7.63
C LEU A 29 22.70 32.39 -9.13
N SER A 30 21.71 31.66 -9.67
CA SER A 30 21.65 31.38 -11.12
C SER A 30 21.45 32.65 -11.95
N GLY A 31 20.62 33.58 -11.46
CA GLY A 31 20.39 34.88 -12.08
C GLY A 31 21.64 35.79 -12.06
N VAL A 32 22.30 35.86 -10.90
CA VAL A 32 23.56 36.63 -10.77
C VAL A 32 24.64 36.09 -11.71
N GLY A 33 24.73 34.75 -11.87
CA GLY A 33 25.65 34.15 -12.86
C GLY A 33 25.41 34.59 -14.29
N ILE A 34 24.15 34.85 -14.66
CA ILE A 34 23.79 35.41 -15.97
C ILE A 34 24.28 36.85 -16.09
N VAL A 35 24.01 37.68 -15.08
CA VAL A 35 24.41 39.08 -15.08
C VAL A 35 25.95 39.22 -15.13
N MET A 36 26.72 38.32 -14.52
CA MET A 36 28.18 38.32 -14.61
C MET A 36 28.76 38.02 -16.01
N LEU A 37 27.94 37.51 -16.93
CA LEU A 37 28.38 37.38 -18.33
C LEU A 37 28.47 38.72 -19.06
N ILE A 38 27.68 39.73 -18.62
CA ILE A 38 27.67 41.09 -19.25
C ILE A 38 29.09 41.73 -19.17
N PRO A 39 29.73 41.86 -18.00
CA PRO A 39 31.09 42.35 -17.89
C PRO A 39 32.11 41.58 -18.76
N LEU A 40 31.97 40.25 -18.85
CA LEU A 40 32.83 39.42 -19.67
C LEU A 40 32.66 39.71 -21.19
N LEU A 41 31.42 39.93 -21.63
CA LEU A 41 31.12 40.32 -23.02
C LEU A 41 31.64 41.74 -23.35
N ASN A 42 31.53 42.66 -22.41
CA ASN A 42 32.05 44.01 -22.57
C ASN A 42 33.58 44.06 -22.74
N MET A 43 34.30 43.13 -22.11
CA MET A 43 35.74 43.01 -22.29
C MET A 43 36.15 42.49 -23.67
N LEU A 44 35.22 41.86 -24.40
CA LEU A 44 35.41 41.44 -25.79
C LEU A 44 35.02 42.53 -26.80
N GLU A 45 34.91 43.78 -26.35
CA GLU A 45 34.44 44.93 -27.15
C GLU A 45 33.04 44.77 -27.73
N ILE A 46 32.22 43.90 -27.09
CA ILE A 46 30.83 43.64 -27.48
C ILE A 46 29.91 44.33 -26.49
N GLY A 47 29.99 45.68 -26.35
CA GLY A 47 29.10 46.46 -25.52
C GLY A 47 29.71 47.72 -24.91
N ASP A 48 28.80 48.65 -24.51
CA ASP A 48 29.16 49.97 -24.00
C ASP A 48 28.82 50.17 -22.52
N ASN A 49 28.74 49.10 -21.71
CA ASN A 49 28.43 49.21 -20.31
C ASN A 49 29.66 49.56 -19.46
N ARG A 50 29.60 50.68 -18.78
CA ARG A 50 30.68 51.18 -17.92
C ARG A 50 30.79 50.30 -16.68
N LEU A 51 31.93 49.58 -16.57
CA LEU A 51 32.34 48.92 -15.33
C LEU A 51 32.68 50.00 -14.28
N PRO A 52 32.61 49.70 -12.96
CA PRO A 52 32.98 50.67 -11.91
C PRO A 52 34.40 51.20 -12.12
N ASP A 53 34.61 52.50 -11.89
CA ASP A 53 35.87 53.19 -12.16
C ASP A 53 37.06 52.54 -11.46
N TRP A 54 36.89 52.08 -10.22
CA TRP A 54 37.92 51.34 -9.50
C TRP A 54 38.38 50.06 -10.19
N PHE A 55 37.48 49.39 -10.91
CA PHE A 55 37.78 48.15 -11.63
C PHE A 55 38.55 48.47 -12.95
N MET A 56 38.24 49.59 -13.58
CA MET A 56 38.91 50.04 -14.79
C MET A 56 40.37 50.49 -14.54
N THR A 57 40.72 50.81 -13.28
CA THR A 57 42.13 51.14 -12.91
C THR A 57 43.05 49.91 -12.84
N LEU A 58 42.48 48.72 -12.84
CA LEU A 58 43.24 47.46 -12.83
C LEU A 58 43.75 47.13 -14.24
N GLY A 59 44.91 46.56 -14.38
CA GLY A 59 45.44 46.06 -15.68
C GLY A 59 44.53 44.99 -16.30
N TYR A 60 44.35 45.01 -17.62
CA TYR A 60 43.46 44.13 -18.38
C TYR A 60 43.55 42.65 -17.95
N PRO A 61 44.76 42.02 -17.79
CA PRO A 61 44.87 40.61 -17.37
C PRO A 61 44.28 40.35 -15.99
N LEU A 62 44.40 41.33 -15.08
CA LEU A 62 43.90 41.25 -13.71
C LEU A 62 42.34 41.37 -13.67
N GLN A 63 41.79 42.23 -14.50
CA GLN A 63 40.35 42.39 -14.68
C GLN A 63 39.70 41.07 -15.13
N VAL A 64 40.26 40.47 -16.21
CA VAL A 64 39.80 39.18 -16.74
C VAL A 64 39.93 38.08 -15.69
N GLY A 65 41.09 38.02 -15.00
CA GLY A 65 41.35 37.05 -13.96
C GLY A 65 40.33 37.10 -12.81
N LEU A 66 40.06 38.32 -12.29
CA LEU A 66 39.09 38.53 -11.23
C LEU A 66 37.67 38.12 -11.62
N LEU A 67 37.23 38.49 -12.82
CA LEU A 67 35.89 38.11 -13.30
C LEU A 67 35.77 36.60 -13.50
N LEU A 68 36.78 35.94 -14.07
CA LEU A 68 36.78 34.49 -14.26
C LEU A 68 36.78 33.75 -12.92
N VAL A 69 37.65 34.15 -11.98
CA VAL A 69 37.70 33.54 -10.63
C VAL A 69 36.35 33.74 -9.92
N GLY A 70 35.80 34.96 -9.97
CA GLY A 70 34.49 35.26 -9.37
C GLY A 70 33.37 34.41 -9.96
N TYR A 71 33.37 34.25 -11.30
CA TYR A 71 32.39 33.42 -12.01
C TYR A 71 32.53 31.94 -11.62
N VAL A 72 33.76 31.38 -11.63
CA VAL A 72 34.03 30.00 -11.21
C VAL A 72 33.61 29.76 -9.76
N LEU A 73 33.93 30.69 -8.86
CA LEU A 73 33.53 30.58 -7.45
C LEU A 73 32.01 30.60 -7.30
N LEU A 74 31.31 31.48 -7.99
CA LEU A 74 29.85 31.58 -7.97
C LEU A 74 29.20 30.30 -8.50
N VAL A 75 29.67 29.77 -9.65
CA VAL A 75 29.17 28.52 -10.24
C VAL A 75 29.44 27.33 -9.31
N THR A 76 30.60 27.29 -8.65
CA THR A 76 30.95 26.25 -7.69
C THR A 76 30.00 26.28 -6.48
N ILE A 77 29.83 27.45 -5.85
CA ILE A 77 28.90 27.63 -4.72
C ILE A 77 27.48 27.22 -5.13
N LYS A 78 27.00 27.72 -6.27
CA LYS A 78 25.67 27.35 -6.81
C LYS A 78 25.53 25.84 -6.97
N THR A 79 26.54 25.18 -7.55
CA THR A 79 26.50 23.73 -7.81
C THR A 79 26.44 22.92 -6.53
N LEU A 80 27.24 23.30 -5.50
CA LEU A 80 27.21 22.67 -4.19
C LEU A 80 25.87 22.87 -3.47
N LEU A 81 25.31 24.08 -3.53
CA LEU A 81 23.98 24.37 -2.99
C LEU A 81 22.87 23.60 -3.72
N SER A 82 22.94 23.53 -5.05
CA SER A 82 21.97 22.76 -5.85
C SER A 82 22.03 21.27 -5.51
N ARG A 83 23.23 20.71 -5.29
CA ARG A 83 23.38 19.32 -4.84
C ARG A 83 22.74 19.10 -3.46
N SER A 84 23.02 19.99 -2.49
CA SER A 84 22.45 19.88 -1.15
C SER A 84 20.93 20.00 -1.18
N LEU A 85 20.39 20.90 -2.03
CA LEU A 85 18.96 21.06 -2.25
C LEU A 85 18.33 19.79 -2.83
N SER A 86 18.93 19.23 -3.89
CA SER A 86 18.45 17.99 -4.53
C SER A 86 18.41 16.82 -3.54
N ILE A 87 19.40 16.68 -2.66
CA ILE A 87 19.39 15.65 -1.62
C ILE A 87 18.21 15.85 -0.67
N ARG A 88 17.94 17.09 -0.22
CA ARG A 88 16.83 17.41 0.67
C ARG A 88 15.46 17.21 0.01
N GLU A 89 15.33 17.59 -1.28
CA GLU A 89 14.10 17.35 -2.06
C GLU A 89 13.79 15.86 -2.15
N ASN A 90 14.79 15.03 -2.50
CA ASN A 90 14.59 13.59 -2.61
C ASN A 90 14.32 12.95 -1.24
N ALA A 91 15.01 13.36 -0.18
CA ALA A 91 14.71 12.89 1.18
C ALA A 91 13.26 13.17 1.57
N PHE A 92 12.78 14.40 1.34
CA PHE A 92 11.40 14.78 1.63
C PHE A 92 10.37 13.95 0.83
N ILE A 93 10.66 13.67 -0.45
CA ILE A 93 9.79 12.84 -1.31
C ILE A 93 9.70 11.41 -0.76
N GLU A 94 10.84 10.82 -0.40
CA GLU A 94 10.89 9.46 0.17
C GLU A 94 10.23 9.39 1.54
N GLU A 95 10.48 10.34 2.44
CA GLU A 95 9.83 10.42 3.75
C GLU A 95 8.30 10.55 3.63
N THR A 96 7.83 11.39 2.71
CA THR A 96 6.39 11.54 2.47
C THR A 96 5.79 10.24 1.87
N GLY A 97 6.52 9.57 0.99
CA GLY A 97 6.14 8.28 0.42
C GLY A 97 6.08 7.17 1.46
N MET A 98 7.05 7.12 2.39
CA MET A 98 7.06 6.20 3.52
C MET A 98 5.88 6.45 4.46
N ALA A 99 5.68 7.69 4.90
CA ALA A 99 4.57 8.07 5.77
C ALA A 99 3.20 7.68 5.17
N LEU A 100 3.07 7.76 3.84
CA LEU A 100 1.87 7.33 3.14
C LEU A 100 1.66 5.80 3.20
N ARG A 101 2.72 5.02 3.03
CA ARG A 101 2.68 3.55 3.15
C ARG A 101 2.42 3.12 4.59
N GLU A 102 3.05 3.76 5.56
CA GLU A 102 2.80 3.50 6.99
C GLU A 102 1.35 3.78 7.37
N LYS A 103 0.81 4.91 6.90
CA LYS A 103 -0.61 5.24 7.10
C LYS A 103 -1.54 4.21 6.45
N LEU A 104 -1.22 3.78 5.22
CA LEU A 104 -1.99 2.75 4.53
C LEU A 104 -1.95 1.42 5.29
N TYR A 105 -0.77 1.05 5.82
CA TYR A 105 -0.61 -0.16 6.61
C TYR A 105 -1.36 -0.07 7.94
N ALA A 106 -1.29 1.06 8.62
CA ALA A 106 -2.04 1.28 9.88
C ALA A 106 -3.56 1.17 9.66
N VAL A 107 -4.07 1.75 8.55
CA VAL A 107 -5.50 1.63 8.20
C VAL A 107 -5.85 0.19 7.82
N LEU A 108 -4.99 -0.50 7.06
CA LEU A 108 -5.20 -1.90 6.69
C LEU A 108 -5.23 -2.81 7.91
N SER A 109 -4.28 -2.65 8.84
CA SER A 109 -4.19 -3.48 10.05
C SER A 109 -5.31 -3.20 11.06
N GLY A 110 -5.90 -2.01 11.02
CA GLY A 110 -7.05 -1.63 11.85
C GLY A 110 -8.40 -1.73 11.14
N ALA A 111 -8.45 -2.22 9.90
CA ALA A 111 -9.70 -2.32 9.13
C ALA A 111 -10.56 -3.48 9.61
N SER A 112 -11.89 -3.33 9.53
CA SER A 112 -12.83 -4.41 9.84
C SER A 112 -12.63 -5.60 8.91
N TRP A 113 -12.83 -6.81 9.43
CA TRP A 113 -12.71 -8.06 8.67
C TRP A 113 -13.53 -8.07 7.38
N GLU A 114 -14.74 -7.53 7.44
CA GLU A 114 -15.62 -7.42 6.28
C GLU A 114 -15.03 -6.52 5.18
N SER A 115 -14.40 -5.40 5.57
CA SER A 115 -13.72 -4.49 4.62
C SER A 115 -12.50 -5.14 3.97
N LEU A 116 -11.79 -5.99 4.70
CA LEU A 116 -10.62 -6.71 4.20
C LEU A 116 -11.01 -7.81 3.22
N THR A 117 -11.98 -8.66 3.58
CA THR A 117 -12.43 -9.79 2.77
C THR A 117 -13.17 -9.37 1.49
N ALA A 118 -13.73 -8.15 1.47
CA ALA A 118 -14.34 -7.58 0.27
C ALA A 118 -13.32 -7.22 -0.83
N ARG A 119 -12.02 -7.19 -0.51
CA ARG A 119 -10.94 -6.82 -1.44
C ARG A 119 -10.10 -8.02 -1.85
N LYS A 120 -9.59 -7.96 -3.08
CA LYS A 120 -8.61 -8.96 -3.55
C LYS A 120 -7.22 -8.59 -3.06
N ASP A 121 -6.41 -9.58 -2.70
CA ASP A 121 -5.01 -9.37 -2.31
C ASP A 121 -4.21 -8.60 -3.36
N ALA A 122 -4.45 -8.89 -4.65
CA ALA A 122 -3.83 -8.16 -5.77
C ALA A 122 -4.11 -6.65 -5.74
N ASP A 123 -5.32 -6.23 -5.33
CA ASP A 123 -5.68 -4.82 -5.20
C ASP A 123 -4.89 -4.16 -4.06
N VAL A 124 -4.75 -4.85 -2.93
CA VAL A 124 -3.96 -4.36 -1.79
C VAL A 124 -2.48 -4.24 -2.17
N ILE A 125 -1.90 -5.25 -2.81
CA ILE A 125 -0.51 -5.21 -3.29
C ILE A 125 -0.31 -4.05 -4.27
N ASN A 126 -1.24 -3.84 -5.20
CA ASN A 126 -1.19 -2.73 -6.15
C ASN A 126 -1.25 -1.36 -5.47
N LEU A 127 -2.04 -1.21 -4.39
CA LEU A 127 -2.06 0.02 -3.57
C LEU A 127 -0.67 0.35 -3.01
N PHE A 128 0.00 -0.61 -2.37
CA PHE A 128 1.30 -0.41 -1.75
C PHE A 128 2.43 -0.19 -2.74
N THR A 129 2.41 -0.86 -3.88
CA THR A 129 3.49 -0.84 -4.88
C THR A 129 3.27 0.25 -5.92
N SER A 130 2.32 0.06 -6.82
CA SER A 130 2.13 0.94 -7.98
C SER A 130 1.53 2.29 -7.60
N GLN A 131 0.45 2.29 -6.81
CA GLN A 131 -0.27 3.54 -6.53
C GLN A 131 0.49 4.46 -5.58
N CYS A 132 1.06 3.94 -4.48
CA CYS A 132 1.94 4.72 -3.61
C CYS A 132 3.14 5.27 -4.39
N GLY A 133 3.74 4.48 -5.29
CA GLY A 133 4.84 4.92 -6.14
C GLY A 133 4.44 6.06 -7.08
N GLN A 134 3.26 5.97 -7.72
CA GLN A 134 2.73 7.03 -8.59
C GLN A 134 2.41 8.32 -7.80
N VAL A 135 1.90 8.19 -6.58
CA VAL A 135 1.64 9.36 -5.71
C VAL A 135 2.95 10.04 -5.31
N SER A 136 3.98 9.27 -4.90
CA SER A 136 5.31 9.81 -4.58
C SER A 136 5.93 10.53 -5.79
N TYR A 137 5.83 9.94 -6.99
CA TYR A 137 6.25 10.59 -8.22
C TYR A 137 5.46 11.88 -8.50
N GLY A 138 4.13 11.87 -8.28
CA GLY A 138 3.29 13.06 -8.42
C GLY A 138 3.66 14.17 -7.44
N ILE A 139 4.03 13.83 -6.19
CA ILE A 139 4.54 14.77 -5.19
C ILE A 139 5.86 15.40 -5.66
N ALA A 140 6.79 14.58 -6.16
CA ALA A 140 8.05 15.06 -6.75
C ALA A 140 7.81 16.08 -7.86
N GLU A 141 6.90 15.77 -8.79
CA GLU A 141 6.57 16.65 -9.91
C GLU A 141 5.92 17.98 -9.45
N VAL A 142 5.13 17.97 -8.37
CA VAL A 142 4.58 19.19 -7.77
C VAL A 142 5.69 20.06 -7.16
N ILE A 143 6.62 19.49 -6.41
CA ILE A 143 7.76 20.20 -5.83
C ILE A 143 8.62 20.82 -6.93
N HIS A 144 8.97 20.04 -7.95
CA HIS A 144 9.74 20.52 -9.09
C HIS A 144 9.00 21.57 -9.91
N PHE A 145 7.67 21.47 -10.02
CA PHE A 145 6.86 22.51 -10.67
C PHE A 145 6.95 23.84 -9.91
N LEU A 146 6.82 23.82 -8.60
CA LEU A 146 6.94 25.01 -7.75
C LEU A 146 8.36 25.59 -7.78
N ALA A 147 9.38 24.76 -7.70
CA ALA A 147 10.78 25.16 -7.84
C ALA A 147 11.05 25.83 -9.18
N SER A 148 10.53 25.26 -10.28
CA SER A 148 10.63 25.83 -11.61
C SER A 148 9.88 27.17 -11.73
N THR A 149 8.73 27.31 -11.04
CA THR A 149 7.96 28.56 -10.99
C THR A 149 8.75 29.68 -10.32
N VAL A 150 9.42 29.38 -9.21
CA VAL A 150 10.31 30.32 -8.51
C VAL A 150 11.47 30.73 -9.42
N SER A 151 12.13 29.76 -10.05
CA SER A 151 13.24 30.04 -10.96
C SER A 151 12.80 30.89 -12.18
N ALA A 152 11.61 30.60 -12.72
CA ALA A 152 11.02 31.39 -13.80
C ALA A 152 10.75 32.84 -13.38
N ALA A 153 10.21 33.05 -12.18
CA ALA A 153 9.92 34.39 -11.67
C ALA A 153 11.19 35.25 -11.53
N VAL A 154 12.28 34.67 -11.01
CA VAL A 154 13.59 35.34 -10.91
C VAL A 154 14.13 35.69 -12.30
N GLN A 155 14.12 34.75 -13.24
CA GLN A 155 14.63 34.98 -14.61
C GLN A 155 13.76 35.99 -15.35
N LEU A 156 12.44 35.98 -15.14
CA LEU A 156 11.52 36.96 -15.71
C LEU A 156 11.79 38.36 -15.17
N GLY A 157 12.07 38.50 -13.86
CA GLY A 157 12.46 39.77 -13.25
C GLY A 157 13.70 40.37 -13.92
N ILE A 158 14.74 39.55 -14.15
CA ILE A 158 15.96 39.96 -14.85
C ILE A 158 15.64 40.38 -16.29
N ALA A 159 14.83 39.60 -17.02
CA ALA A 159 14.45 39.89 -18.40
C ALA A 159 13.67 41.21 -18.52
N LEU A 160 12.75 41.50 -17.58
CA LEU A 160 12.00 42.77 -17.53
C LEU A 160 12.88 43.99 -17.32
N MET A 161 13.94 43.86 -16.50
CA MET A 161 14.92 44.94 -16.28
C MET A 161 15.72 45.24 -17.55
N MET A 162 15.85 44.29 -18.48
CA MET A 162 16.60 44.45 -19.73
C MET A 162 15.75 45.00 -20.87
N SER A 163 14.57 44.42 -21.10
CA SER A 163 13.66 44.87 -22.16
C SER A 163 12.21 44.43 -21.89
N LEU A 164 11.35 45.37 -21.57
CA LEU A 164 9.92 45.13 -21.37
C LEU A 164 9.22 44.56 -22.63
N PRO A 165 9.39 45.14 -23.86
CA PRO A 165 8.65 44.66 -25.03
C PRO A 165 9.05 43.24 -25.45
N VAL A 166 10.35 42.88 -25.39
CA VAL A 166 10.80 41.52 -25.75
C VAL A 166 10.32 40.52 -24.71
N THR A 167 10.42 40.85 -23.43
CA THR A 167 9.93 39.96 -22.35
C THR A 167 8.42 39.75 -22.46
N ALA A 168 7.64 40.79 -22.74
CA ALA A 168 6.20 40.69 -22.96
C ALA A 168 5.86 39.74 -24.15
N LEU A 169 6.59 39.84 -25.25
CA LEU A 169 6.43 38.98 -26.42
C LEU A 169 6.69 37.49 -26.06
N VAL A 170 7.79 37.23 -25.36
CA VAL A 170 8.17 35.84 -24.92
C VAL A 170 7.11 35.27 -23.97
N CYS A 171 6.62 36.08 -23.02
CA CYS A 171 5.57 35.64 -22.08
C CYS A 171 4.24 35.38 -22.80
N LEU A 172 3.85 36.25 -23.76
CA LEU A 172 2.63 36.06 -24.54
C LEU A 172 2.68 34.73 -25.31
N MET A 173 3.79 34.48 -26.01
CA MET A 173 3.93 33.21 -26.76
C MET A 173 4.02 31.99 -25.84
N GLY A 174 4.72 32.08 -24.73
CA GLY A 174 4.73 31.02 -23.71
C GLY A 174 3.33 30.70 -23.18
N ALA A 175 2.54 31.73 -22.87
CA ALA A 175 1.15 31.58 -22.44
C ALA A 175 0.25 30.98 -23.54
N CYS A 176 0.40 31.41 -24.79
CA CYS A 176 -0.32 30.84 -25.94
C CYS A 176 0.00 29.34 -26.09
N MET A 177 1.27 28.95 -25.98
CA MET A 177 1.67 27.54 -26.04
C MET A 177 1.07 26.72 -24.89
N LEU A 178 1.07 27.24 -23.66
CA LEU A 178 0.44 26.58 -22.52
C LEU A 178 -1.08 26.39 -22.74
N ALA A 179 -1.74 27.39 -23.36
CA ALA A 179 -3.16 27.32 -23.66
C ALA A 179 -3.48 26.30 -24.77
N ILE A 180 -2.68 26.23 -25.83
CA ILE A 180 -2.84 25.26 -26.94
C ILE A 180 -2.78 23.83 -26.41
N PHE A 181 -1.93 23.56 -25.42
CA PHE A 181 -1.76 22.21 -24.87
C PHE A 181 -2.65 21.92 -23.65
N MET A 182 -3.57 22.82 -23.26
CA MET A 182 -4.54 22.54 -22.18
C MET A 182 -5.33 21.22 -22.35
N PRO A 183 -5.82 20.84 -23.57
CA PRO A 183 -6.57 19.59 -23.73
C PRO A 183 -5.78 18.34 -23.37
N LEU A 184 -4.44 18.36 -23.44
CA LEU A 184 -3.60 17.23 -23.08
C LEU A 184 -3.68 16.89 -21.58
N ARG A 185 -4.11 17.82 -20.72
CA ARG A 185 -4.30 17.58 -19.28
C ARG A 185 -5.35 16.50 -19.03
N LYS A 186 -6.49 16.56 -19.75
CA LYS A 186 -7.56 15.57 -19.67
C LYS A 186 -7.06 14.18 -20.11
N LYS A 187 -6.37 14.13 -21.26
CA LYS A 187 -5.80 12.88 -21.79
C LYS A 187 -4.75 12.26 -20.86
N SER A 188 -3.96 13.09 -20.17
CA SER A 188 -2.98 12.60 -19.17
C SER A 188 -3.67 11.97 -17.96
N ARG A 189 -4.82 12.50 -17.54
CA ARG A 189 -5.62 11.92 -16.47
C ARG A 189 -6.24 10.58 -16.90
N GLU A 190 -6.85 10.54 -18.10
CA GLU A 190 -7.39 9.30 -18.71
C GLU A 190 -6.31 8.20 -18.79
N TYR A 191 -5.07 8.58 -19.14
CA TYR A 191 -3.93 7.65 -19.10
C TYR A 191 -3.64 7.15 -17.66
N GLY A 192 -3.69 8.04 -16.67
CA GLY A 192 -3.51 7.65 -15.27
C GLY A 192 -4.55 6.60 -14.84
N ASP A 193 -5.82 6.81 -15.16
CA ASP A 193 -6.91 5.86 -14.87
C ASP A 193 -6.69 4.53 -15.60
N GLU A 194 -6.31 4.56 -16.89
CA GLU A 194 -6.01 3.36 -17.68
C GLU A 194 -4.82 2.57 -17.08
N MET A 195 -3.78 3.25 -16.64
CA MET A 195 -2.61 2.62 -16.00
C MET A 195 -2.95 1.94 -14.67
N ILE A 196 -3.84 2.52 -13.87
CA ILE A 196 -4.31 1.90 -12.63
C ILE A 196 -5.07 0.61 -12.94
N ARG A 197 -5.97 0.64 -13.93
CA ARG A 197 -6.73 -0.53 -14.37
C ARG A 197 -5.81 -1.65 -14.86
N LEU A 198 -4.89 -1.33 -15.78
CA LEU A 198 -3.94 -2.30 -16.32
C LEU A 198 -2.98 -2.85 -15.28
N SER A 199 -2.54 -2.02 -14.32
CA SER A 199 -1.73 -2.48 -13.19
C SER A 199 -2.48 -3.48 -12.32
N ARG A 200 -3.76 -3.22 -12.05
CA ARG A 200 -4.62 -4.14 -11.29
C ARG A 200 -4.77 -5.48 -12.02
N GLU A 201 -5.08 -5.45 -13.32
CA GLU A 201 -5.18 -6.66 -14.15
C GLU A 201 -3.86 -7.44 -14.17
N PHE A 202 -2.73 -6.74 -14.31
CA PHE A 202 -1.41 -7.35 -14.30
C PHE A 202 -1.10 -8.05 -12.97
N TYR A 203 -1.33 -7.38 -11.83
CA TYR A 203 -1.07 -7.98 -10.52
C TYR A 203 -2.03 -9.15 -10.22
N SER A 204 -3.31 -9.03 -10.60
CA SER A 204 -4.27 -10.11 -10.45
C SER A 204 -3.88 -11.35 -11.28
N GLU A 205 -3.47 -11.13 -12.54
CA GLU A 205 -3.05 -12.24 -13.39
C GLU A 205 -1.75 -12.87 -12.92
N LEU A 206 -0.77 -12.06 -12.50
CA LEU A 206 0.48 -12.57 -11.94
C LEU A 206 0.22 -13.46 -10.71
N GLN A 207 -0.69 -13.04 -9.82
CA GLN A 207 -1.09 -13.82 -8.65
C GLN A 207 -1.76 -15.13 -9.06
N ASN A 208 -2.69 -15.11 -10.03
CA ASN A 208 -3.34 -16.29 -10.57
C ASN A 208 -2.31 -17.27 -11.18
N GLN A 209 -1.38 -16.76 -11.98
CA GLN A 209 -0.32 -17.56 -12.61
C GLN A 209 0.57 -18.24 -11.56
N LEU A 210 0.98 -17.50 -10.52
CA LEU A 210 1.79 -18.05 -9.44
C LEU A 210 1.03 -19.10 -8.62
N ALA A 211 -0.27 -18.88 -8.38
CA ALA A 211 -1.10 -19.81 -7.64
C ALA A 211 -1.37 -21.10 -8.43
N SER A 212 -1.47 -21.02 -9.76
CA SER A 212 -1.82 -22.16 -10.65
C SER A 212 -0.64 -22.81 -11.36
N VAL A 213 0.61 -22.51 -10.99
CA VAL A 213 1.81 -23.06 -11.66
C VAL A 213 1.83 -24.59 -11.71
N LYS A 214 1.36 -25.25 -10.65
CA LYS A 214 1.32 -26.72 -10.56
C LYS A 214 0.30 -27.29 -11.54
N GLU A 215 -0.89 -26.71 -11.59
CA GLU A 215 -1.98 -27.11 -12.47
C GLU A 215 -1.63 -26.85 -13.94
N VAL A 216 -1.06 -25.68 -14.23
CA VAL A 216 -0.58 -25.31 -15.58
C VAL A 216 0.39 -26.35 -16.11
N ARG A 217 1.35 -26.80 -15.29
CA ARG A 217 2.28 -27.86 -15.64
C ARG A 217 1.62 -29.24 -15.74
N ALA A 218 0.69 -29.54 -14.83
CA ALA A 218 0.01 -30.83 -14.83
C ALA A 218 -0.88 -31.03 -16.06
N TYR A 219 -1.46 -29.94 -16.58
CA TYR A 219 -2.29 -29.96 -17.79
C TYR A 219 -1.51 -29.68 -19.09
N GLY A 220 -0.23 -29.30 -19.02
CA GLY A 220 0.61 -29.03 -20.19
C GLY A 220 0.19 -27.79 -20.99
N VAL A 221 -0.39 -26.78 -20.32
CA VAL A 221 -0.94 -25.56 -20.93
C VAL A 221 -0.05 -24.33 -20.72
N GLU A 222 1.26 -24.51 -20.57
CA GLU A 222 2.21 -23.44 -20.27
C GLU A 222 2.24 -22.38 -21.39
N ARG A 223 2.06 -22.79 -22.64
CA ARG A 223 2.08 -21.88 -23.79
C ARG A 223 0.89 -20.95 -23.81
N GLU A 224 -0.31 -21.47 -23.51
CA GLU A 224 -1.55 -20.70 -23.43
C GLU A 224 -1.49 -19.67 -22.31
N HIS A 225 -0.98 -20.07 -21.16
CA HIS A 225 -0.77 -19.16 -20.03
C HIS A 225 0.30 -18.09 -20.31
N ALA A 226 1.41 -18.46 -20.96
CA ALA A 226 2.41 -17.50 -21.40
C ALA A 226 1.82 -16.49 -22.42
N ALA A 227 0.98 -16.94 -23.37
CA ALA A 227 0.32 -16.07 -24.33
C ALA A 227 -0.66 -15.10 -23.67
N LEU A 228 -1.40 -15.56 -22.64
CA LEU A 228 -2.28 -14.69 -21.85
C LEU A 228 -1.48 -13.58 -21.15
N PHE A 229 -0.39 -13.94 -20.48
CA PHE A 229 0.48 -12.97 -19.82
C PHE A 229 1.11 -11.99 -20.82
N GLU A 230 1.54 -12.47 -21.99
CA GLU A 230 2.07 -11.64 -23.07
C GLU A 230 1.01 -10.64 -23.57
N SER A 231 -0.25 -11.04 -23.67
CA SER A 231 -1.35 -10.16 -24.09
C SER A 231 -1.52 -8.98 -23.12
N ILE A 232 -1.52 -9.23 -21.81
CA ILE A 232 -1.65 -8.21 -20.76
C ILE A 232 -0.42 -7.30 -20.77
N SER A 233 0.78 -7.87 -20.85
CA SER A 233 2.03 -7.11 -20.94
C SER A 233 2.07 -6.22 -22.19
N THR A 234 1.55 -6.70 -23.31
CA THR A 234 1.44 -5.94 -24.57
C THR A 234 0.41 -4.82 -24.46
N ALA A 235 -0.72 -5.04 -23.80
CA ALA A 235 -1.72 -3.99 -23.53
C ALA A 235 -1.09 -2.87 -22.68
N PHE A 236 -0.35 -3.24 -21.62
CA PHE A 236 0.36 -2.30 -20.76
C PHE A 236 1.40 -1.48 -21.54
N LYS A 237 2.25 -2.15 -22.36
CA LYS A 237 3.23 -1.51 -23.25
C LYS A 237 2.53 -0.56 -24.22
N THR A 238 1.42 -0.97 -24.82
CA THR A 238 0.69 -0.18 -25.83
C THR A 238 0.12 1.09 -25.22
N ALA A 239 -0.51 1.00 -24.05
CA ALA A 239 -1.03 2.16 -23.31
C ALA A 239 0.11 3.14 -22.96
N ARG A 240 1.23 2.61 -22.43
CA ARG A 240 2.40 3.43 -22.11
C ARG A 240 3.00 4.11 -23.33
N MET A 241 3.14 3.40 -24.46
CA MET A 241 3.67 3.98 -25.70
C MET A 241 2.74 5.02 -26.30
N LYS A 242 1.43 4.84 -26.21
CA LYS A 242 0.44 5.85 -26.60
C LYS A 242 0.62 7.14 -25.79
N TYR A 243 0.79 7.02 -24.48
CA TYR A 243 1.08 8.17 -23.62
C TYR A 243 2.40 8.85 -23.95
N VAL A 244 3.50 8.08 -24.12
CA VAL A 244 4.82 8.62 -24.48
C VAL A 244 4.76 9.38 -25.79
N ARG A 245 4.13 8.82 -26.84
CA ARG A 245 3.94 9.49 -28.12
C ARG A 245 3.16 10.81 -27.95
N GLN A 246 2.13 10.82 -27.14
CA GLN A 246 1.30 12.00 -26.91
C GLN A 246 2.03 13.04 -26.04
N SER A 247 2.76 12.64 -25.00
CA SER A 247 3.46 13.55 -24.09
C SER A 247 4.73 14.14 -24.69
N SER A 248 5.30 13.53 -25.76
CA SER A 248 6.47 14.05 -26.48
C SER A 248 6.13 15.16 -27.47
N VAL A 249 4.87 15.23 -27.96
CA VAL A 249 4.46 16.23 -28.96
C VAL A 249 4.71 17.67 -28.51
N PRO A 250 4.34 18.09 -27.29
CA PRO A 250 4.66 19.45 -26.83
C PRO A 250 6.15 19.77 -26.91
N GLY A 251 7.03 18.84 -26.50
CA GLY A 251 8.47 19.05 -26.54
C GLY A 251 8.99 19.37 -27.94
N VAL A 252 8.53 18.65 -28.95
CA VAL A 252 8.88 18.91 -30.36
C VAL A 252 8.36 20.29 -30.80
N VAL A 253 7.09 20.59 -30.52
CA VAL A 253 6.47 21.87 -30.90
C VAL A 253 7.16 23.05 -30.20
N TYR A 254 7.49 22.93 -28.91
CA TYR A 254 8.25 23.95 -28.18
C TYR A 254 9.64 24.14 -28.76
N SER A 255 10.33 23.07 -29.18
CA SER A 255 11.65 23.17 -29.80
C SER A 255 11.61 23.89 -31.15
N LEU A 256 10.62 23.58 -32.00
CA LEU A 256 10.43 24.27 -33.28
C LEU A 256 10.02 25.74 -33.07
N ALA A 257 9.10 26.00 -32.14
CA ALA A 257 8.68 27.35 -31.79
C ALA A 257 9.84 28.19 -31.22
N ALA A 258 10.81 27.61 -30.55
CA ALA A 258 12.02 28.29 -30.08
C ALA A 258 12.84 28.86 -31.23
N VAL A 259 13.03 28.11 -32.31
CA VAL A 259 13.78 28.57 -33.49
C VAL A 259 13.05 29.76 -34.16
N VAL A 260 11.74 29.63 -34.37
CA VAL A 260 10.91 30.70 -34.93
C VAL A 260 10.96 31.96 -34.05
N MET A 261 10.91 31.77 -32.72
CA MET A 261 10.98 32.86 -31.78
C MET A 261 12.33 33.60 -31.81
N ILE A 262 13.43 32.88 -31.85
CA ILE A 262 14.77 33.50 -31.94
C ILE A 262 14.86 34.34 -33.20
N ALA A 263 14.39 33.82 -34.35
CA ALA A 263 14.35 34.58 -35.60
C ALA A 263 13.47 35.81 -35.50
N LEU A 264 12.29 35.71 -34.86
CA LEU A 264 11.37 36.82 -34.69
C LEU A 264 11.91 37.89 -33.73
N VAL A 265 12.52 37.49 -32.61
CA VAL A 265 13.18 38.41 -31.67
C VAL A 265 14.32 39.15 -32.38
N TYR A 266 15.15 38.43 -33.15
CA TYR A 266 16.19 39.07 -33.94
C TYR A 266 15.64 40.09 -34.89
N LEU A 267 14.60 39.80 -35.66
CA LEU A 267 13.97 40.65 -36.64
C LEU A 267 13.32 41.89 -36.00
N VAL A 268 12.60 41.72 -34.89
CA VAL A 268 11.98 42.84 -34.13
C VAL A 268 13.04 43.75 -33.52
N CYS A 269 14.11 43.18 -32.95
CA CYS A 269 15.18 43.98 -32.35
C CYS A 269 15.99 44.77 -33.39
N THR A 270 16.27 44.19 -34.56
CA THR A 270 17.11 44.81 -35.58
C THR A 270 16.33 45.80 -36.45
N LEU A 271 15.13 45.42 -36.93
CA LEU A 271 14.34 46.25 -37.85
C LEU A 271 13.35 47.17 -37.14
N GLY A 272 12.78 46.74 -36.01
CA GLY A 272 11.75 47.51 -35.31
C GLY A 272 12.29 48.42 -34.21
N LEU A 273 13.05 47.90 -33.27
CA LEU A 273 13.49 48.60 -32.07
C LEU A 273 14.91 49.18 -32.16
N LYS A 274 15.67 48.84 -33.23
CA LYS A 274 17.08 49.27 -33.44
C LYS A 274 17.93 49.08 -32.16
N VAL A 275 17.77 47.93 -31.49
CA VAL A 275 18.47 47.59 -30.26
C VAL A 275 19.96 47.37 -30.55
N GLU A 276 20.83 47.89 -29.70
CA GLU A 276 22.29 47.70 -29.81
C GLU A 276 22.66 46.20 -29.74
N THR A 277 23.74 45.84 -30.44
CA THR A 277 24.10 44.42 -30.61
C THR A 277 24.40 43.70 -29.29
N ASP A 278 24.98 44.39 -28.32
CA ASP A 278 25.25 43.89 -26.96
C ASP A 278 23.98 43.48 -26.21
N ARG A 279 23.00 44.33 -26.22
CA ARG A 279 21.68 44.07 -25.61
C ARG A 279 20.94 42.94 -26.32
N LEU A 280 21.12 42.83 -27.64
CA LEU A 280 20.52 41.74 -28.43
C LEU A 280 21.11 40.36 -28.05
N VAL A 281 22.41 40.24 -27.86
CA VAL A 281 23.07 39.00 -27.43
C VAL A 281 22.53 38.54 -26.05
N VAL A 282 22.41 39.50 -25.11
CA VAL A 282 21.90 39.17 -23.77
C VAL A 282 20.42 38.81 -23.82
N LEU A 283 19.61 39.50 -24.65
CA LEU A 283 18.20 39.13 -24.83
C LEU A 283 18.01 37.73 -25.41
N VAL A 284 18.79 37.36 -26.41
CA VAL A 284 18.78 35.99 -26.97
C VAL A 284 19.18 34.99 -25.93
N TYR A 285 20.20 35.27 -25.09
CA TYR A 285 20.61 34.39 -24.00
C TYR A 285 19.51 34.24 -22.93
N VAL A 286 18.88 35.33 -22.50
CA VAL A 286 17.77 35.27 -21.53
C VAL A 286 16.58 34.48 -22.10
N PHE A 287 16.28 34.68 -23.39
CA PHE A 287 15.24 33.90 -24.05
C PHE A 287 15.58 32.42 -24.09
N ALA A 288 16.80 32.05 -24.47
CA ALA A 288 17.28 30.66 -24.47
C ALA A 288 17.16 29.98 -23.10
N ARG A 289 17.17 30.77 -22.02
CA ARG A 289 16.97 30.30 -20.63
C ARG A 289 15.50 30.20 -20.24
N LEU A 290 14.66 31.17 -20.60
CA LEU A 290 13.25 31.22 -20.24
C LEU A 290 12.41 30.19 -21.01
N TRP A 291 12.72 29.98 -22.28
CA TRP A 291 11.93 29.12 -23.14
C TRP A 291 11.81 27.65 -22.67
N PRO A 292 12.91 26.96 -22.22
CA PRO A 292 12.83 25.62 -21.68
C PRO A 292 11.96 25.52 -20.42
N VAL A 293 11.81 26.60 -19.67
CA VAL A 293 10.96 26.63 -18.46
C VAL A 293 9.48 26.47 -18.82
N PHE A 294 9.01 27.15 -19.91
CA PHE A 294 7.63 26.97 -20.40
C PHE A 294 7.37 25.55 -20.89
N SER A 295 8.31 24.97 -21.63
CA SER A 295 8.25 23.56 -22.05
C SER A 295 8.23 22.62 -20.85
N GLY A 296 9.07 22.87 -19.83
CA GLY A 296 9.12 22.11 -18.59
C GLY A 296 7.80 22.18 -17.80
N PHE A 297 7.15 23.34 -17.72
CA PHE A 297 5.85 23.48 -17.08
C PHE A 297 4.80 22.57 -17.72
N GLN A 298 4.75 22.55 -19.06
CA GLN A 298 3.79 21.70 -19.76
C GLN A 298 4.00 20.20 -19.43
N GLY A 299 5.24 19.72 -19.47
CA GLY A 299 5.57 18.32 -19.11
C GLY A 299 5.17 17.99 -17.66
N ARG A 300 5.54 18.85 -16.70
CA ARG A 300 5.22 18.65 -15.29
C ARG A 300 3.72 18.65 -15.02
N ILE A 301 2.96 19.56 -15.65
CA ILE A 301 1.50 19.60 -15.53
C ILE A 301 0.89 18.29 -16.06
N GLN A 302 1.41 17.71 -17.15
CA GLN A 302 0.95 16.42 -17.67
C GLN A 302 1.28 15.29 -16.69
N SER A 303 2.52 15.22 -16.18
CA SER A 303 2.94 14.22 -15.18
C SER A 303 2.09 14.30 -13.91
N ILE A 304 1.86 15.50 -13.38
CA ILE A 304 1.00 15.70 -12.20
C ILE A 304 -0.42 15.19 -12.48
N ASN A 305 -1.01 15.52 -13.64
CA ASN A 305 -2.38 15.09 -13.95
C ASN A 305 -2.48 13.57 -14.15
N SER A 306 -1.43 12.90 -14.63
CA SER A 306 -1.42 11.43 -14.73
C SER A 306 -1.33 10.72 -13.38
N CYS A 307 -0.86 11.41 -12.33
CA CYS A 307 -0.75 10.84 -10.97
C CYS A 307 -1.99 11.11 -10.10
N VAL A 308 -2.84 12.09 -10.47
CA VAL A 308 -4.04 12.44 -9.69
C VAL A 308 -4.97 11.24 -9.47
N PRO A 309 -5.29 10.39 -10.47
CA PRO A 309 -6.14 9.22 -10.27
C PRO A 309 -5.60 8.24 -9.22
N ALA A 310 -4.28 8.02 -9.18
CA ALA A 310 -3.67 7.16 -8.18
C ALA A 310 -3.88 7.68 -6.75
N TYR A 311 -3.75 8.99 -6.55
CA TYR A 311 -4.05 9.62 -5.26
C TYR A 311 -5.53 9.51 -4.88
N GLU A 312 -6.45 9.75 -5.84
CA GLU A 312 -7.89 9.65 -5.61
C GLU A 312 -8.29 8.22 -5.21
N LYS A 313 -7.76 7.21 -5.91
CA LYS A 313 -7.98 5.79 -5.59
C LYS A 313 -7.40 5.38 -4.24
N LEU A 314 -6.22 5.91 -3.89
CA LEU A 314 -5.62 5.67 -2.59
C LEU A 314 -6.48 6.25 -1.46
N ILE A 315 -6.97 7.49 -1.62
CA ILE A 315 -7.86 8.12 -0.62
C ILE A 315 -9.22 7.41 -0.55
N GLU A 316 -9.77 6.97 -1.67
CA GLU A 316 -10.98 6.13 -1.72
C GLU A 316 -10.77 4.84 -0.92
N ALA A 317 -9.66 4.13 -1.18
CA ALA A 317 -9.30 2.92 -0.46
C ALA A 317 -9.15 3.14 1.05
N LEU A 318 -8.48 4.23 1.46
CA LEU A 318 -8.36 4.60 2.88
C LEU A 318 -9.70 4.95 3.55
N ARG A 319 -10.69 5.44 2.79
CA ARG A 319 -12.04 5.75 3.32
C ARG A 319 -12.92 4.51 3.40
N GLU A 320 -12.79 3.60 2.42
CA GLU A 320 -13.58 2.37 2.37
C GLU A 320 -13.10 1.31 3.36
N MET A 321 -11.81 1.31 3.71
CA MET A 321 -11.27 0.54 4.81
C MET A 321 -11.74 1.16 6.12
N GLN A 322 -12.98 0.83 6.49
CA GLN A 322 -13.53 1.30 7.75
C GLN A 322 -12.72 0.72 8.90
N PRO A 323 -12.29 1.53 9.86
CA PRO A 323 -11.67 0.99 11.05
C PRO A 323 -12.67 0.04 11.72
N GLU A 324 -12.18 -1.05 12.24
CA GLU A 324 -12.89 -1.76 13.28
C GLU A 324 -13.17 -0.71 14.35
N THR A 325 -14.42 -0.46 14.67
CA THR A 325 -14.91 0.68 15.48
C THR A 325 -13.90 1.02 16.57
N ASP A 326 -13.53 2.30 16.71
CA ASP A 326 -12.53 2.76 17.70
C ASP A 326 -12.82 2.07 19.04
N VAL A 327 -12.03 1.04 19.30
CA VAL A 327 -12.18 0.22 20.48
C VAL A 327 -11.58 1.04 21.60
N ALA A 328 -12.42 1.72 22.36
CA ALA A 328 -12.03 2.20 23.67
C ALA A 328 -11.43 0.99 24.40
N GLU A 329 -10.20 1.11 24.91
CA GLU A 329 -9.63 0.07 25.75
C GLU A 329 -10.57 -0.10 26.93
N THR A 330 -11.29 -1.21 26.94
CA THR A 330 -12.15 -1.55 28.08
C THR A 330 -11.32 -2.33 29.07
N ASP A 331 -11.47 -2.03 30.36
CA ASP A 331 -10.88 -2.81 31.47
C ASP A 331 -11.63 -4.14 31.70
N GLU A 332 -12.43 -4.62 30.72
CA GLU A 332 -13.15 -5.88 30.87
C GLU A 332 -12.21 -7.07 30.77
N ASP A 333 -12.19 -7.87 31.84
CA ASP A 333 -11.41 -9.11 31.93
C ASP A 333 -12.29 -10.32 31.56
N PHE A 334 -12.03 -10.91 30.40
CA PHE A 334 -12.67 -12.13 29.94
C PHE A 334 -11.87 -13.41 30.31
N SER A 335 -10.84 -13.34 31.14
CA SER A 335 -10.01 -14.51 31.47
C SER A 335 -10.76 -15.61 32.25
N ARG A 336 -11.88 -15.29 32.91
CA ARG A 336 -12.63 -16.18 33.83
C ARG A 336 -14.09 -16.34 33.43
N TRP A 337 -14.44 -16.17 32.15
CA TRP A 337 -15.82 -16.39 31.71
C TRP A 337 -16.27 -17.85 31.98
N ARG A 338 -17.60 -18.05 32.16
CA ARG A 338 -18.21 -19.35 32.43
C ARG A 338 -19.10 -19.84 31.30
N GLU A 339 -19.88 -18.95 30.70
CA GLU A 339 -20.82 -19.23 29.62
C GLU A 339 -20.70 -18.23 28.49
N ILE A 340 -20.72 -18.74 27.25
CA ILE A 340 -20.93 -17.96 26.02
C ILE A 340 -22.29 -18.38 25.48
N ARG A 341 -23.18 -17.40 25.18
CA ARG A 341 -24.51 -17.67 24.65
C ARG A 341 -24.79 -16.84 23.42
N PHE A 342 -25.16 -17.51 22.34
CA PHE A 342 -25.81 -16.90 21.21
C PHE A 342 -27.28 -16.75 21.53
N ASP A 343 -27.82 -15.53 21.48
CA ASP A 343 -29.19 -15.22 21.81
C ASP A 343 -29.89 -14.59 20.62
N ASN A 344 -30.67 -15.41 19.89
CA ASN A 344 -31.43 -15.01 18.70
C ASN A 344 -30.60 -14.23 17.67
N VAL A 345 -29.42 -14.72 17.33
CA VAL A 345 -28.43 -14.02 16.46
C VAL A 345 -28.87 -14.07 15.01
N HIS A 346 -28.96 -12.88 14.38
CA HIS A 346 -29.19 -12.67 12.95
C HIS A 346 -27.98 -11.99 12.31
N PHE A 347 -27.62 -12.43 11.11
CA PHE A 347 -26.53 -11.82 10.37
C PHE A 347 -26.70 -12.01 8.86
N ALA A 348 -26.42 -10.94 8.08
CA ALA A 348 -26.26 -10.95 6.63
C ALA A 348 -24.99 -10.21 6.22
N TYR A 349 -24.29 -10.69 5.20
CA TYR A 349 -23.17 -9.95 4.61
C TYR A 349 -23.66 -8.74 3.81
N ARG A 350 -22.90 -7.64 3.80
CA ARG A 350 -23.29 -6.37 3.12
C ARG A 350 -23.67 -6.53 1.64
N ASN A 351 -23.14 -7.56 0.96
CA ASN A 351 -23.40 -7.81 -0.45
C ASN A 351 -24.43 -8.92 -0.69
N SER A 352 -25.17 -9.33 0.33
CA SER A 352 -26.21 -10.37 0.26
C SER A 352 -27.53 -9.81 0.77
N ASP A 353 -28.59 -10.02 -0.02
CA ASP A 353 -29.96 -9.71 0.39
C ASP A 353 -30.54 -10.79 1.31
N GLU A 354 -29.85 -11.94 1.46
CA GLU A 354 -30.30 -13.05 2.29
C GLU A 354 -29.51 -13.10 3.61
N GLU A 355 -30.23 -13.32 4.71
CA GLU A 355 -29.63 -13.60 6.01
C GLU A 355 -28.88 -14.93 5.99
N THR A 356 -27.60 -14.89 6.39
CA THR A 356 -26.76 -16.07 6.53
C THR A 356 -27.03 -16.79 7.86
N LEU A 357 -27.34 -16.07 8.93
CA LEU A 357 -27.84 -16.61 10.19
C LEU A 357 -29.20 -16.03 10.52
N ARG A 358 -30.12 -16.89 10.96
CA ARG A 358 -31.54 -16.60 11.15
C ARG A 358 -31.99 -17.04 12.55
N GLY A 359 -31.79 -16.19 13.56
CA GLY A 359 -32.21 -16.48 14.92
C GLY A 359 -31.43 -17.63 15.57
N VAL A 360 -30.13 -17.68 15.38
CA VAL A 360 -29.27 -18.73 15.94
C VAL A 360 -29.15 -18.55 17.46
N SER A 361 -29.50 -19.61 18.21
CA SER A 361 -29.40 -19.62 19.67
C SER A 361 -28.81 -20.93 20.16
N PHE A 362 -27.71 -20.86 20.91
CA PHE A 362 -27.05 -21.99 21.61
C PHE A 362 -26.15 -21.44 22.72
N SER A 363 -25.71 -22.30 23.62
CA SER A 363 -24.73 -21.95 24.65
C SER A 363 -23.50 -22.87 24.61
N LEU A 364 -22.42 -22.38 25.19
CA LEU A 364 -21.15 -23.08 25.36
C LEU A 364 -20.61 -22.79 26.76
N GLU A 365 -20.37 -23.82 27.54
CA GLU A 365 -19.79 -23.70 28.88
C GLU A 365 -18.25 -23.76 28.82
N ARG A 366 -17.59 -23.16 29.80
CA ARG A 366 -16.10 -23.26 29.90
C ARG A 366 -15.69 -24.71 30.14
N GLY A 367 -14.70 -25.18 29.38
CA GLY A 367 -14.22 -26.55 29.41
C GLY A 367 -15.04 -27.55 28.59
N GLU A 368 -16.16 -27.09 28.00
CA GLU A 368 -16.98 -27.89 27.09
C GLU A 368 -16.35 -27.95 25.69
N LYS A 369 -16.50 -29.08 25.02
CA LYS A 369 -16.16 -29.28 23.61
C LYS A 369 -17.45 -29.33 22.80
N LEU A 370 -17.70 -28.28 22.00
CA LEU A 370 -18.91 -28.13 21.18
C LEU A 370 -18.58 -28.42 19.71
N ALA A 371 -19.28 -29.36 19.10
CA ALA A 371 -19.23 -29.58 17.66
C ALA A 371 -20.25 -28.69 16.94
N LEU A 372 -19.79 -27.85 16.01
CA LEU A 372 -20.64 -27.06 15.13
C LEU A 372 -20.76 -27.77 13.77
N LEU A 373 -21.91 -28.35 13.51
CA LEU A 373 -22.19 -29.25 12.39
C LEU A 373 -23.16 -28.63 11.39
N GLY A 374 -23.20 -29.21 10.18
CA GLY A 374 -24.10 -28.78 9.12
C GLY A 374 -23.48 -28.85 7.74
N ARG A 375 -24.30 -28.79 6.71
CA ARG A 375 -23.83 -28.81 5.31
C ARG A 375 -23.03 -27.57 4.96
N ASN A 376 -22.30 -27.62 3.83
CA ASN A 376 -21.61 -26.45 3.29
C ASN A 376 -22.65 -25.34 3.02
N GLY A 377 -22.29 -24.09 3.40
CA GLY A 377 -23.22 -22.95 3.29
C GLY A 377 -24.26 -22.86 4.42
N ALA A 378 -24.24 -23.72 5.45
CA ALA A 378 -25.19 -23.66 6.55
C ALA A 378 -24.99 -22.49 7.53
N GLY A 379 -23.88 -21.74 7.42
CA GLY A 379 -23.57 -20.59 8.29
C GLY A 379 -22.52 -20.86 9.36
N LYS A 380 -21.87 -22.05 9.39
CA LYS A 380 -20.86 -22.43 10.40
C LYS A 380 -19.71 -21.40 10.50
N THR A 381 -19.05 -21.12 9.40
CA THR A 381 -17.93 -20.15 9.35
C THR A 381 -18.39 -18.73 9.78
N THR A 382 -19.62 -18.36 9.45
CA THR A 382 -20.19 -17.08 9.89
C THR A 382 -20.41 -17.04 11.40
N ALA A 383 -20.94 -18.13 11.99
CA ALA A 383 -21.10 -18.25 13.44
C ALA A 383 -19.73 -18.20 14.16
N VAL A 384 -18.71 -18.86 13.60
CA VAL A 384 -17.33 -18.79 14.09
C VAL A 384 -16.77 -17.37 13.99
N ASN A 385 -16.92 -16.69 12.84
CA ASN A 385 -16.44 -15.31 12.67
C ASN A 385 -17.11 -14.32 13.65
N LEU A 386 -18.37 -14.56 13.99
CA LEU A 386 -19.07 -13.81 15.03
C LEU A 386 -18.51 -14.13 16.43
N LEU A 387 -18.25 -15.40 16.73
CA LEU A 387 -17.63 -15.84 17.99
C LEU A 387 -16.22 -15.28 18.18
N LEU A 388 -15.43 -15.23 17.07
CA LEU A 388 -14.10 -14.61 17.05
C LEU A 388 -14.15 -13.07 17.12
N GLY A 389 -15.34 -12.48 17.02
CA GLY A 389 -15.52 -11.03 16.98
C GLY A 389 -15.02 -10.39 15.68
N PHE A 390 -14.83 -11.15 14.60
CA PHE A 390 -14.53 -10.61 13.27
C PHE A 390 -15.76 -9.96 12.64
N LEU A 391 -16.93 -10.42 13.02
CA LEU A 391 -18.25 -9.90 12.64
C LEU A 391 -19.05 -9.57 13.90
N LEU A 392 -20.01 -8.66 13.76
CA LEU A 392 -20.98 -8.33 14.81
C LEU A 392 -22.40 -8.73 14.37
N PRO A 393 -23.24 -9.24 15.25
CA PRO A 393 -24.62 -9.56 14.90
C PRO A 393 -25.39 -8.29 14.50
N GLN A 394 -26.31 -8.41 13.54
CA GLN A 394 -27.20 -7.31 13.12
C GLN A 394 -28.41 -7.19 14.05
N SER A 395 -28.87 -8.32 14.59
CA SER A 395 -29.86 -8.35 15.69
C SER A 395 -29.61 -9.59 16.55
N GLY A 396 -30.17 -9.61 17.75
CA GLY A 396 -29.77 -10.53 18.80
C GLY A 396 -28.43 -10.15 19.42
N ALA A 397 -27.83 -11.03 20.18
CA ALA A 397 -26.57 -10.77 20.87
C ALA A 397 -25.73 -12.04 21.07
N ILE A 398 -24.41 -11.90 21.13
CA ILE A 398 -23.54 -12.89 21.73
C ILE A 398 -23.19 -12.41 23.12
N LEU A 399 -23.52 -13.22 24.10
CA LEU A 399 -23.37 -12.88 25.51
C LEU A 399 -22.23 -13.69 26.12
N VAL A 400 -21.36 -13.04 26.87
CA VAL A 400 -20.31 -13.66 27.68
C VAL A 400 -20.68 -13.38 29.15
N ASP A 401 -21.03 -14.41 29.91
CA ASP A 401 -21.58 -14.27 31.27
C ASP A 401 -22.75 -13.26 31.37
N GLY A 402 -23.64 -13.27 30.38
CA GLY A 402 -24.80 -12.39 30.30
C GLY A 402 -24.51 -10.98 29.79
N LYS A 403 -23.27 -10.61 29.52
CA LYS A 403 -22.88 -9.32 28.95
C LYS A 403 -22.70 -9.43 27.42
N PRO A 404 -23.24 -8.50 26.63
CA PRO A 404 -23.12 -8.54 25.18
C PRO A 404 -21.69 -8.29 24.75
N LEU A 405 -21.21 -9.08 23.78
CA LEU A 405 -19.93 -8.91 23.11
C LEU A 405 -20.05 -7.80 22.07
N GLU A 406 -19.81 -6.57 22.51
CA GLU A 406 -19.87 -5.37 21.68
C GLU A 406 -18.49 -5.02 21.07
N ALA A 407 -18.49 -4.13 20.07
CA ALA A 407 -17.27 -3.65 19.41
C ALA A 407 -16.20 -3.17 20.41
N ALA A 408 -16.61 -2.53 21.52
CA ALA A 408 -15.71 -1.98 22.53
C ALA A 408 -14.86 -3.04 23.25
N CYS A 409 -15.36 -4.26 23.43
CA CYS A 409 -14.68 -5.33 24.19
C CYS A 409 -14.05 -6.42 23.30
N ILE A 410 -14.22 -6.36 21.97
CA ILE A 410 -13.73 -7.40 21.04
C ILE A 410 -12.22 -7.62 21.15
N ARG A 411 -11.42 -6.55 21.32
CA ARG A 411 -9.97 -6.69 21.45
C ARG A 411 -9.58 -7.47 22.70
N ALA A 412 -10.19 -7.16 23.82
CA ALA A 412 -9.98 -7.89 25.07
C ALA A 412 -10.48 -9.34 24.95
N TRP A 413 -11.62 -9.55 24.30
CA TRP A 413 -12.15 -10.89 24.00
C TRP A 413 -11.17 -11.73 23.17
N ARG A 414 -10.64 -11.19 22.07
CA ARG A 414 -9.70 -11.90 21.19
C ARG A 414 -8.43 -12.37 21.88
N THR A 415 -8.01 -11.75 22.97
CA THR A 415 -6.86 -12.24 23.75
C THR A 415 -7.16 -13.56 24.43
N GLN A 416 -8.43 -13.90 24.60
CA GLN A 416 -8.89 -15.14 25.22
C GLN A 416 -9.19 -16.24 24.20
N VAL A 417 -9.15 -15.93 22.90
CA VAL A 417 -9.57 -16.83 21.82
C VAL A 417 -8.38 -17.30 21.01
N GLY A 418 -8.20 -18.60 20.90
CA GLY A 418 -7.27 -19.24 19.98
C GLY A 418 -8.00 -19.73 18.74
N TYR A 419 -7.46 -19.44 17.54
CA TYR A 419 -8.03 -19.87 16.27
C TYR A 419 -7.05 -20.72 15.46
N VAL A 420 -7.46 -21.92 15.10
CA VAL A 420 -6.74 -22.81 14.18
C VAL A 420 -7.57 -22.89 12.88
N PRO A 421 -7.10 -22.27 11.79
CA PRO A 421 -7.81 -22.27 10.52
C PRO A 421 -7.70 -23.62 9.78
N GLN A 422 -8.57 -23.85 8.83
CA GLN A 422 -8.55 -25.00 7.93
C GLN A 422 -7.22 -25.10 7.17
N ASP A 423 -6.75 -23.98 6.59
CA ASP A 423 -5.43 -23.88 5.94
C ASP A 423 -4.43 -23.22 6.90
N PRO A 424 -3.48 -24.00 7.49
CA PRO A 424 -2.53 -23.47 8.45
C PRO A 424 -1.52 -22.54 7.82
N LEU A 425 -1.48 -21.27 8.27
CA LEU A 425 -0.50 -20.28 7.83
C LEU A 425 0.87 -20.57 8.46
N ILE A 426 1.84 -21.00 7.64
CA ILE A 426 3.25 -21.09 7.99
C ILE A 426 4.03 -20.05 7.20
N LEU A 427 4.79 -19.23 7.91
CA LEU A 427 5.65 -18.20 7.33
C LEU A 427 6.96 -18.84 6.82
N ASN A 428 7.54 -18.26 5.78
CA ASN A 428 8.90 -18.62 5.33
C ASN A 428 9.94 -18.07 6.33
N ALA A 429 10.01 -18.71 7.47
CA ALA A 429 10.80 -18.33 8.63
C ALA A 429 11.12 -19.58 9.45
N SER A 430 11.92 -19.46 10.51
CA SER A 430 12.21 -20.57 11.41
C SER A 430 10.96 -21.00 12.21
N VAL A 431 11.00 -22.19 12.84
CA VAL A 431 9.95 -22.61 13.79
C VAL A 431 9.81 -21.57 14.90
N ARG A 432 10.92 -21.13 15.48
CA ARG A 432 10.96 -20.09 16.51
C ARG A 432 10.22 -18.82 16.06
N GLU A 433 10.57 -18.29 14.90
CA GLU A 433 9.93 -17.08 14.37
C GLU A 433 8.45 -17.28 14.04
N ASN A 434 8.05 -18.46 13.57
CA ASN A 434 6.65 -18.80 13.35
C ASN A 434 5.81 -18.78 14.63
N LEU A 435 6.41 -19.05 15.79
CA LEU A 435 5.77 -18.99 17.09
C LEU A 435 5.84 -17.58 17.69
N THR A 436 7.04 -16.98 17.74
CA THR A 436 7.28 -15.69 18.42
C THR A 436 6.71 -14.49 17.70
N ARG A 437 6.44 -14.56 16.39
CA ARG A 437 5.82 -13.46 15.65
C ARG A 437 4.44 -13.05 16.19
N PHE A 438 3.72 -13.99 16.78
CA PHE A 438 2.42 -13.76 17.41
C PHE A 438 2.54 -13.63 18.93
N HIS A 439 3.64 -14.09 19.51
CA HIS A 439 3.97 -14.03 20.94
C HIS A 439 5.42 -13.57 21.14
N PRO A 440 5.72 -12.26 20.94
CA PRO A 440 7.11 -11.76 20.90
C PRO A 440 7.91 -11.95 22.17
N ASN A 441 7.24 -12.07 23.31
CA ASN A 441 7.86 -12.19 24.64
C ASN A 441 8.00 -13.63 25.12
N ALA A 442 7.61 -14.63 24.30
CA ALA A 442 7.68 -16.04 24.71
C ALA A 442 9.13 -16.50 24.87
N THR A 443 9.42 -17.11 26.01
CA THR A 443 10.72 -17.71 26.31
C THR A 443 10.87 -19.05 25.58
N GLU A 444 12.11 -19.53 25.43
CA GLU A 444 12.37 -20.82 24.79
C GLU A 444 11.70 -22.01 25.51
N ASP A 445 11.66 -21.98 26.84
CA ASP A 445 10.97 -22.99 27.63
C ASP A 445 9.46 -23.00 27.34
N GLU A 446 8.82 -21.85 27.20
CA GLU A 446 7.42 -21.74 26.82
C GLU A 446 7.16 -22.23 25.39
N LEU A 447 8.06 -21.95 24.45
CA LEU A 447 7.99 -22.47 23.09
C LEU A 447 8.02 -23.99 23.08
N ILE A 448 8.99 -24.61 23.81
CA ILE A 448 9.11 -26.06 23.93
C ILE A 448 7.90 -26.67 24.63
N ALA A 449 7.39 -26.03 25.70
CA ALA A 449 6.21 -26.49 26.41
C ALA A 449 4.96 -26.49 25.52
N ALA A 450 4.75 -25.42 24.73
CA ALA A 450 3.64 -25.30 23.77
C ALA A 450 3.77 -26.37 22.65
N LEU A 451 4.96 -26.57 22.10
CA LEU A 451 5.23 -27.61 21.11
C LEU A 451 5.00 -29.02 21.67
N ARG A 452 5.32 -29.27 22.94
CA ARG A 452 5.01 -30.57 23.62
C ARG A 452 3.50 -30.76 23.77
N LYS A 453 2.77 -29.75 24.23
CA LYS A 453 1.31 -29.80 24.34
C LYS A 453 0.62 -30.02 22.98
N ALA A 454 1.17 -29.43 21.91
CA ALA A 454 0.69 -29.63 20.54
C ALA A 454 1.22 -30.95 19.90
N ILE A 455 1.94 -31.79 20.64
CA ILE A 455 2.58 -33.02 20.14
C ILE A 455 3.48 -32.73 18.91
N ALA A 456 4.08 -31.55 18.86
CA ALA A 456 4.94 -31.09 17.78
C ALA A 456 6.44 -31.24 18.12
N TRP A 457 6.82 -31.25 19.40
CA TRP A 457 8.22 -31.28 19.83
C TRP A 457 8.99 -32.49 19.29
N GLY A 458 8.33 -33.63 19.18
CA GLY A 458 8.95 -34.85 18.71
C GLY A 458 9.53 -34.78 17.29
N PHE A 459 8.88 -34.08 16.37
CA PHE A 459 9.41 -33.85 15.03
C PHE A 459 10.29 -32.59 14.96
N VAL A 460 9.95 -31.52 15.67
CA VAL A 460 10.73 -30.27 15.67
C VAL A 460 12.15 -30.51 16.20
N SER A 461 12.29 -31.26 17.27
CA SER A 461 13.62 -31.61 17.84
C SER A 461 14.50 -32.44 16.91
N ARG A 462 13.92 -33.08 15.89
CA ARG A 462 14.65 -33.89 14.88
C ARG A 462 14.99 -33.09 13.62
N LEU A 463 14.47 -31.87 13.49
CA LEU A 463 14.87 -31.00 12.40
C LEU A 463 16.35 -30.60 12.51
N PRO A 464 17.05 -30.31 11.39
CA PRO A 464 18.50 -30.08 11.38
C PRO A 464 18.98 -29.05 12.40
N ASP A 465 18.24 -27.93 12.54
CA ASP A 465 18.55 -26.81 13.45
C ASP A 465 17.47 -26.67 14.55
N GLY A 466 16.65 -27.70 14.81
CA GLY A 466 15.60 -27.66 15.81
C GLY A 466 14.63 -26.48 15.63
N LEU A 467 14.50 -25.63 16.65
CA LEU A 467 13.65 -24.43 16.62
C LEU A 467 14.08 -23.40 15.56
N ASP A 468 15.35 -23.38 15.17
CA ASP A 468 15.88 -22.39 14.24
C ASP A 468 15.86 -22.86 12.78
N THR A 469 15.32 -24.07 12.53
CA THR A 469 15.12 -24.60 11.18
C THR A 469 14.11 -23.76 10.41
N VAL A 470 14.51 -23.26 9.23
CA VAL A 470 13.63 -22.51 8.30
C VAL A 470 12.71 -23.46 7.57
N LEU A 471 11.41 -23.23 7.65
CA LEU A 471 10.35 -24.13 7.16
C LEU A 471 10.06 -24.00 5.65
N GLY A 472 10.59 -22.95 5.00
CA GLY A 472 10.33 -22.65 3.60
C GLY A 472 8.97 -21.99 3.36
N ASP A 473 8.70 -21.65 2.10
CA ASP A 473 7.47 -20.98 1.74
C ASP A 473 6.25 -21.87 2.02
N ARG A 474 5.26 -21.32 2.75
CA ARG A 474 4.06 -22.03 3.22
C ARG A 474 4.37 -23.37 3.93
N GLY A 475 5.56 -23.49 4.52
CA GLY A 475 5.94 -24.72 5.23
C GLY A 475 6.08 -25.94 4.33
N VAL A 476 6.59 -25.77 3.11
CA VAL A 476 6.73 -26.86 2.10
C VAL A 476 7.54 -28.07 2.60
N ARG A 477 8.37 -27.88 3.63
CA ARG A 477 9.19 -28.94 4.24
C ARG A 477 8.45 -29.78 5.27
N LEU A 478 7.19 -29.43 5.56
CA LEU A 478 6.37 -30.08 6.58
C LEU A 478 5.18 -30.82 5.94
N SER A 479 4.78 -31.92 6.54
CA SER A 479 3.50 -32.57 6.25
C SER A 479 2.31 -31.66 6.67
N GLY A 480 1.11 -31.95 6.20
CA GLY A 480 -0.12 -31.24 6.60
C GLY A 480 -0.31 -31.23 8.12
N GLY A 481 -0.13 -32.41 8.75
CA GLY A 481 -0.28 -32.55 10.19
C GLY A 481 0.80 -31.84 11.01
N GLU A 482 2.04 -31.81 10.55
CA GLU A 482 3.10 -31.03 11.20
C GLU A 482 2.83 -29.54 11.14
N ARG A 483 2.34 -29.01 10.01
CA ARG A 483 1.92 -27.60 9.90
C ARG A 483 0.82 -27.26 10.89
N GLN A 484 -0.23 -28.10 10.99
CA GLN A 484 -1.34 -27.87 11.91
C GLN A 484 -0.90 -27.92 13.38
N ARG A 485 0.01 -28.85 13.76
CA ARG A 485 0.55 -28.90 15.12
C ARG A 485 1.42 -27.70 15.48
N ILE A 486 2.17 -27.11 14.52
CA ILE A 486 2.87 -25.84 14.76
C ILE A 486 1.88 -24.69 14.98
N VAL A 487 0.81 -24.61 14.17
CA VAL A 487 -0.23 -23.58 14.38
C VAL A 487 -0.95 -23.80 15.70
N LEU A 488 -1.23 -25.05 16.09
CA LEU A 488 -1.79 -25.35 17.40
C LEU A 488 -0.85 -24.92 18.54
N ALA A 489 0.46 -25.19 18.44
CA ALA A 489 1.45 -24.72 19.41
C ALA A 489 1.47 -23.18 19.52
N ARG A 490 1.35 -22.48 18.38
CA ARG A 490 1.22 -21.02 18.34
C ARG A 490 -0.01 -20.53 19.11
N VAL A 491 -1.16 -21.17 18.93
CA VAL A 491 -2.39 -20.86 19.66
C VAL A 491 -2.22 -21.09 21.15
N LEU A 492 -1.61 -22.20 21.55
CA LEU A 492 -1.43 -22.57 22.95
C LEU A 492 -0.47 -21.65 23.73
N LEU A 493 0.45 -20.97 23.05
CA LEU A 493 1.30 -19.94 23.66
C LEU A 493 0.51 -18.75 24.22
N GLY A 494 -0.66 -18.46 23.65
CA GLY A 494 -1.54 -17.39 24.12
C GLY A 494 -2.36 -17.77 25.36
N HIS A 495 -2.28 -19.00 25.84
CA HIS A 495 -3.11 -19.52 26.94
C HIS A 495 -4.61 -19.20 26.78
N PRO A 496 -5.23 -19.50 25.62
CA PRO A 496 -6.61 -19.14 25.36
C PRO A 496 -7.56 -19.90 26.25
N SER A 497 -8.66 -19.25 26.66
CA SER A 497 -9.76 -19.88 27.39
C SER A 497 -10.85 -20.42 26.46
N LEU A 498 -10.82 -20.05 25.18
CA LEU A 498 -11.62 -20.60 24.08
C LEU A 498 -10.71 -20.94 22.91
N ILE A 499 -10.83 -22.14 22.35
CA ILE A 499 -10.12 -22.59 21.16
C ILE A 499 -11.15 -22.92 20.07
N VAL A 500 -10.99 -22.34 18.90
CA VAL A 500 -11.83 -22.62 17.73
C VAL A 500 -10.98 -23.36 16.69
N LEU A 501 -11.44 -24.54 16.31
CA LEU A 501 -10.79 -25.44 15.34
C LEU A 501 -11.67 -25.53 14.09
N ASP A 502 -11.26 -24.86 13.01
CA ASP A 502 -12.01 -24.82 11.76
C ASP A 502 -11.49 -25.89 10.80
N GLU A 503 -12.18 -27.05 10.75
CA GLU A 503 -11.81 -28.22 9.93
C GLU A 503 -10.35 -28.65 10.05
N ALA A 504 -9.75 -28.42 11.22
CA ALA A 504 -8.31 -28.56 11.45
C ALA A 504 -7.77 -30.00 11.28
N THR A 505 -8.62 -31.03 11.10
CA THR A 505 -8.22 -32.42 10.89
C THR A 505 -8.48 -32.95 9.48
N SER A 506 -9.10 -32.15 8.60
CA SER A 506 -9.57 -32.63 7.28
C SER A 506 -8.46 -33.10 6.32
N ALA A 507 -7.24 -32.58 6.49
CA ALA A 507 -6.08 -32.90 5.65
C ALA A 507 -5.04 -33.79 6.36
N LEU A 508 -5.39 -34.38 7.52
CA LEU A 508 -4.47 -35.22 8.30
C LEU A 508 -4.56 -36.70 7.90
N ASP A 509 -3.41 -37.39 7.93
CA ASP A 509 -3.37 -38.82 7.97
C ASP A 509 -3.82 -39.32 9.36
N TYR A 510 -4.15 -40.60 9.47
CA TYR A 510 -4.69 -41.19 10.69
C TYR A 510 -3.80 -40.97 11.92
N GLU A 511 -2.47 -41.11 11.75
CA GLU A 511 -1.51 -40.94 12.86
C GLU A 511 -1.45 -39.49 13.33
N SER A 512 -1.43 -38.52 12.39
CA SER A 512 -1.47 -37.09 12.68
C SER A 512 -2.81 -36.67 13.30
N GLU A 513 -3.93 -37.26 12.85
CA GLU A 513 -5.27 -36.99 13.39
C GLU A 513 -5.34 -37.49 14.85
N MET A 514 -4.86 -38.69 15.15
CA MET A 514 -4.83 -39.20 16.52
C MET A 514 -3.96 -38.33 17.43
N ALA A 515 -2.76 -37.93 16.98
CA ALA A 515 -1.91 -37.03 17.74
C ALA A 515 -2.57 -35.66 18.00
N PHE A 516 -3.31 -35.15 17.03
CA PHE A 516 -4.06 -33.89 17.17
C PHE A 516 -5.22 -34.06 18.17
N HIS A 517 -5.93 -35.19 18.13
CA HIS A 517 -6.98 -35.53 19.09
C HIS A 517 -6.42 -35.63 20.52
N ASP A 518 -5.28 -36.29 20.73
CA ASP A 518 -4.63 -36.38 22.03
C ASP A 518 -4.24 -35.00 22.56
N ALA A 519 -3.76 -34.09 21.68
CA ALA A 519 -3.46 -32.71 22.03
C ALA A 519 -4.73 -31.99 22.52
N ILE A 520 -5.84 -32.10 21.79
CA ILE A 520 -7.12 -31.47 22.17
C ILE A 520 -7.66 -32.06 23.47
N ALA A 521 -7.54 -33.38 23.66
CA ALA A 521 -7.98 -34.04 24.89
C ALA A 521 -7.21 -33.53 26.12
N SER A 522 -5.94 -33.12 25.93
CA SER A 522 -5.06 -32.64 27.00
C SER A 522 -5.40 -31.22 27.51
N PHE A 523 -6.26 -30.43 26.80
CA PHE A 523 -6.55 -29.04 27.18
C PHE A 523 -7.33 -28.90 28.51
N GLY A 524 -7.88 -29.99 29.00
CA GLY A 524 -8.54 -30.02 30.31
C GLY A 524 -9.83 -29.21 30.36
N LYS A 525 -10.27 -28.86 31.60
CA LYS A 525 -11.47 -28.08 31.85
C LYS A 525 -11.25 -26.56 31.82
N ASP A 526 -10.02 -26.13 31.52
CA ASP A 526 -9.66 -24.71 31.59
C ASP A 526 -10.02 -23.92 30.31
N ALA A 527 -10.12 -24.61 29.17
CA ALA A 527 -10.47 -24.02 27.87
C ALA A 527 -11.65 -24.75 27.23
N ALA A 528 -12.63 -23.98 26.74
CA ALA A 528 -13.66 -24.52 25.86
C ALA A 528 -13.12 -24.70 24.44
N VAL A 529 -13.68 -25.67 23.70
CA VAL A 529 -13.28 -25.95 22.32
C VAL A 529 -14.51 -25.96 21.41
N VAL A 530 -14.48 -25.16 20.34
CA VAL A 530 -15.47 -25.23 19.27
C VAL A 530 -14.84 -25.93 18.07
N LEU A 531 -15.45 -27.03 17.65
CA LEU A 531 -14.99 -27.89 16.56
C LEU A 531 -15.91 -27.74 15.35
N ILE A 532 -15.44 -27.19 14.23
CA ILE A 532 -16.10 -27.41 12.95
C ILE A 532 -15.56 -28.72 12.39
N ALA A 533 -16.40 -29.74 12.30
CA ALA A 533 -15.98 -31.09 11.89
C ALA A 533 -16.92 -31.69 10.85
N HIS A 534 -16.34 -32.46 9.95
CA HIS A 534 -17.03 -33.27 8.96
C HIS A 534 -16.77 -34.78 9.12
N HIS A 535 -15.79 -35.16 9.94
CA HIS A 535 -15.39 -36.54 10.20
C HIS A 535 -15.96 -37.05 11.55
N GLY A 536 -16.52 -38.25 11.53
CA GLY A 536 -17.13 -38.87 12.71
C GLY A 536 -16.17 -38.99 13.90
N ALA A 537 -14.89 -39.25 13.67
CA ALA A 537 -13.87 -39.36 14.71
C ALA A 537 -13.70 -38.00 15.47
N THR A 538 -13.65 -36.91 14.77
CA THR A 538 -13.54 -35.56 15.36
C THR A 538 -14.83 -35.17 16.10
N ILE A 539 -16.00 -35.53 15.54
CA ILE A 539 -17.30 -35.27 16.18
C ILE A 539 -17.43 -36.01 17.49
N ALA A 540 -16.96 -37.27 17.55
CA ALA A 540 -17.01 -38.11 18.75
C ALA A 540 -16.18 -37.56 19.94
N MET A 541 -15.31 -36.59 19.73
CA MET A 541 -14.57 -35.90 20.80
C MET A 541 -15.35 -34.82 21.51
N ALA A 542 -16.44 -34.34 20.90
CA ALA A 542 -17.23 -33.27 21.47
C ALA A 542 -18.18 -33.82 22.56
N ASP A 543 -18.47 -32.96 23.55
CA ASP A 543 -19.43 -33.27 24.60
C ASP A 543 -20.86 -33.00 24.07
N SER A 544 -21.02 -31.93 23.30
CA SER A 544 -22.29 -31.49 22.73
C SER A 544 -22.15 -31.10 21.25
N ALA A 545 -23.28 -31.00 20.56
CA ALA A 545 -23.30 -30.52 19.18
C ALA A 545 -24.45 -29.55 18.91
N VAL A 546 -24.20 -28.64 17.97
CA VAL A 546 -25.19 -27.75 17.36
C VAL A 546 -25.17 -27.99 15.86
N VAL A 547 -26.31 -28.33 15.29
CA VAL A 547 -26.48 -28.56 13.86
C VAL A 547 -27.16 -27.36 13.23
N LEU A 548 -26.45 -26.74 12.27
CA LEU A 548 -26.98 -25.62 11.46
C LEU A 548 -27.48 -26.11 10.12
N GLU A 549 -28.66 -25.66 9.73
CA GLU A 549 -29.20 -25.82 8.37
C GLU A 549 -29.81 -24.49 7.91
N LYS A 550 -29.37 -24.01 6.74
CA LYS A 550 -29.85 -22.76 6.13
C LYS A 550 -29.87 -21.56 7.09
N GLY A 551 -28.85 -21.47 7.93
CA GLY A 551 -28.71 -20.36 8.88
C GLY A 551 -29.47 -20.49 10.18
N SER A 552 -30.14 -21.60 10.46
CA SER A 552 -30.89 -21.84 11.70
C SER A 552 -30.41 -23.10 12.42
N VAL A 553 -30.58 -23.14 13.75
CA VAL A 553 -30.28 -24.34 14.56
C VAL A 553 -31.44 -25.32 14.36
N VAL A 554 -31.14 -26.52 13.87
CA VAL A 554 -32.15 -27.58 13.70
C VAL A 554 -32.08 -28.66 14.78
N GLU A 555 -30.87 -28.93 15.29
CA GLU A 555 -30.63 -29.87 16.39
C GLU A 555 -29.56 -29.29 17.32
N GLN A 556 -29.74 -29.51 18.63
CA GLN A 556 -28.73 -29.24 19.65
C GLN A 556 -28.87 -30.16 20.84
N GLY A 557 -27.76 -30.49 21.50
CA GLY A 557 -27.72 -31.32 22.69
C GLY A 557 -26.45 -32.15 22.85
N LEU A 558 -26.43 -33.05 23.80
CA LEU A 558 -25.30 -33.95 24.03
C LEU A 558 -25.12 -34.91 22.84
N ILE A 559 -23.87 -35.17 22.47
CA ILE A 559 -23.53 -36.05 21.31
C ILE A 559 -24.22 -37.40 21.41
N ASN A 560 -24.22 -38.02 22.61
CA ASN A 560 -24.82 -39.33 22.81
C ASN A 560 -26.33 -39.35 22.63
N GLU A 561 -27.01 -38.26 22.98
CA GLU A 561 -28.46 -38.12 22.77
C GLU A 561 -28.83 -37.90 21.32
N LEU A 562 -28.04 -37.06 20.61
CA LEU A 562 -28.27 -36.77 19.22
C LEU A 562 -27.93 -37.97 18.30
N ALA A 563 -26.91 -38.75 18.64
CA ALA A 563 -26.58 -39.98 17.91
C ALA A 563 -27.65 -41.08 18.00
N GLY A 564 -28.46 -41.05 19.11
CA GLY A 564 -29.54 -42.00 19.31
C GLY A 564 -30.91 -41.57 18.71
N ARG A 565 -31.01 -40.38 18.11
CA ARG A 565 -32.27 -39.89 17.48
C ARG A 565 -32.45 -40.49 16.10
N ASP A 566 -33.51 -41.27 15.89
CA ASP A 566 -33.85 -41.79 14.56
C ASP A 566 -34.14 -40.63 13.57
N GLY A 567 -33.44 -40.65 12.44
CA GLY A 567 -33.60 -39.61 11.40
C GLY A 567 -32.89 -38.28 11.70
N GLY A 568 -32.12 -38.18 12.79
CA GLY A 568 -31.31 -37.01 13.10
C GLY A 568 -30.10 -36.86 12.17
N TYR A 569 -29.53 -35.67 12.13
CA TYR A 569 -28.34 -35.38 11.31
C TYR A 569 -27.14 -36.28 11.68
N LEU A 570 -26.92 -36.47 12.99
CA LEU A 570 -25.85 -37.31 13.51
C LEU A 570 -26.08 -38.82 13.29
N SER A 571 -27.31 -39.28 13.40
CA SER A 571 -27.62 -40.71 13.14
C SER A 571 -27.35 -41.08 11.69
N GLY A 572 -27.59 -40.16 10.74
CA GLY A 572 -27.26 -40.34 9.32
C GLY A 572 -25.75 -40.41 9.06
N MET A 573 -24.92 -39.71 9.83
CA MET A 573 -23.46 -39.74 9.70
C MET A 573 -22.81 -40.99 10.36
N THR A 574 -23.36 -41.46 11.48
CA THR A 574 -22.84 -42.61 12.20
C THR A 574 -23.31 -43.95 11.59
N GLY A 575 -24.40 -43.95 10.83
CA GLY A 575 -24.97 -45.12 10.15
C GLY A 575 -24.29 -45.53 8.83
N GLN A 576 -23.37 -44.73 8.31
CA GLN A 576 -22.53 -45.06 7.15
C GLN A 576 -21.23 -45.70 7.63
N ARG A 577 -21.29 -46.96 8.13
CA ARG A 577 -20.14 -47.88 8.27
C ARG A 577 -20.10 -48.87 7.15
#